data_ad11ebbdfcb6ebfe9320c298ff3da18e
#
_entry.id   ad11ebbdfcb6ebfe9320c298ff3da18e
#
_cell.length_a   1.000
_cell.length_b   1.000
_cell.length_c   1.000
_cell.angle_alpha   90.00
_cell.angle_beta   90.00
_cell.angle_gamma   90.00
#
_symmetry.space_group_name_H-M   'P 1'
#
loop_
_entity.id
_entity.type
_entity.pdbx_description
1 polymer ?
#
loop_
_entity_poly.entity_id
_entity_poly.type
_entity_poly.pdbx_seq_one_letter_code
_entity_poly.pdbx_strand_id
1 'polypeptide(L)'
;MHEVAQSIDPDAKVVYVDVDPLVRVHAEALLANNPNTIFLTGDLREPEDLLGRPELRDHLDFSQPIALLLVAVLHFIEDDQQAYHSVKTLCDALPSGSYLVLSHGLKEESLEQMRAVYHRASLSGRPRTEEEIRRFFDNLTFVGCGLARGADWVAPDRPKGTAEGDNVLSLGDPEAARKLPIMCAIARIDR
;
A
#
# COMPACT_ATOMS: atom_id res chain seq x y z
N MET A 1 1.22 -2.98 10.98
CA MET A 1 2.35 -2.32 10.26
C MET A 1 3.23 -1.52 11.20
N HIS A 2 2.68 -0.57 12.00
CA HIS A 2 3.48 0.21 12.94
C HIS A 2 4.29 -0.67 13.90
N GLU A 3 3.71 -1.73 14.44
CA GLU A 3 4.43 -2.67 15.32
C GLU A 3 5.66 -3.28 14.66
N VAL A 4 5.58 -3.64 13.36
CA VAL A 4 6.71 -4.17 12.60
C VAL A 4 7.77 -3.10 12.38
N ALA A 5 7.39 -1.90 11.97
CA ALA A 5 8.34 -0.80 11.79
C ALA A 5 9.04 -0.45 13.11
N GLN A 6 8.27 -0.32 14.19
CA GLN A 6 8.76 0.03 15.51
C GLN A 6 9.50 -1.11 16.22
N SER A 7 9.38 -2.35 15.76
CA SER A 7 10.23 -3.46 16.23
C SER A 7 11.66 -3.37 15.69
N ILE A 8 11.85 -2.65 14.57
CA ILE A 8 13.15 -2.42 13.92
C ILE A 8 13.73 -1.07 14.37
N ASP A 9 12.91 -0.03 14.32
CA ASP A 9 13.22 1.32 14.77
C ASP A 9 12.10 1.81 15.71
N PRO A 10 12.32 1.83 17.03
CA PRO A 10 11.30 2.25 18.01
C PRO A 10 10.78 3.68 17.80
N ASP A 11 11.57 4.53 17.14
CA ASP A 11 11.21 5.93 16.86
C ASP A 11 10.51 6.11 15.49
N ALA A 12 10.30 5.02 14.74
CA ALA A 12 9.63 5.06 13.44
C ALA A 12 8.25 5.70 13.55
N LYS A 13 8.05 6.78 12.79
CA LYS A 13 6.76 7.49 12.69
C LYS A 13 5.87 6.82 11.67
N VAL A 14 4.61 6.61 12.02
CA VAL A 14 3.63 5.98 11.14
C VAL A 14 2.35 6.83 11.09
N VAL A 15 1.83 7.01 9.88
CA VAL A 15 0.54 7.66 9.64
C VAL A 15 -0.36 6.69 8.91
N TYR A 16 -1.50 6.41 9.49
CA TYR A 16 -2.60 5.72 8.81
C TYR A 16 -3.58 6.73 8.24
N VAL A 17 -4.03 6.48 7.03
CA VAL A 17 -5.02 7.31 6.36
C VAL A 17 -6.17 6.45 5.87
N ASP A 18 -7.38 6.84 6.18
CA ASP A 18 -8.59 6.21 5.64
C ASP A 18 -9.70 7.25 5.52
N VAL A 19 -10.62 7.04 4.59
CA VAL A 19 -11.78 7.89 4.36
C VAL A 19 -12.95 7.54 5.29
N ASP A 20 -13.00 6.32 5.82
CA ASP A 20 -14.11 5.83 6.60
C ASP A 20 -14.03 6.32 8.07
N PRO A 21 -15.04 7.07 8.56
CA PRO A 21 -15.08 7.53 9.93
C PRO A 21 -15.21 6.40 10.96
N LEU A 22 -15.71 5.23 10.59
CA LEU A 22 -15.75 4.06 11.48
C LEU A 22 -14.34 3.48 11.70
N VAL A 23 -13.51 3.44 10.65
CA VAL A 23 -12.11 3.06 10.76
C VAL A 23 -11.36 4.00 11.70
N ARG A 24 -11.66 5.30 11.64
CA ARG A 24 -11.09 6.31 12.54
C ARG A 24 -11.34 5.97 14.01
N VAL A 25 -12.59 5.70 14.39
CA VAL A 25 -12.94 5.40 15.79
C VAL A 25 -12.18 4.18 16.31
N HIS A 26 -12.07 3.13 15.50
CA HIS A 26 -11.30 1.94 15.87
C HIS A 26 -9.79 2.22 15.93
N ALA A 27 -9.25 2.96 14.97
CA ALA A 27 -7.84 3.32 14.95
C ALA A 27 -7.44 4.17 16.16
N GLU A 28 -8.23 5.19 16.51
CA GLU A 28 -7.98 6.04 17.68
C GLU A 28 -7.93 5.20 18.98
N ALA A 29 -8.81 4.21 19.11
CA ALA A 29 -8.81 3.33 20.28
C ALA A 29 -7.58 2.41 20.34
N LEU A 30 -7.14 1.88 19.20
CA LEU A 30 -5.98 0.98 19.10
C LEU A 30 -4.65 1.72 19.23
N LEU A 31 -4.58 2.98 18.79
CA LEU A 31 -3.35 3.78 18.73
C LEU A 31 -3.21 4.75 19.91
N ALA A 32 -4.18 4.80 20.84
CA ALA A 32 -4.24 5.78 21.92
C ALA A 32 -2.97 5.88 22.78
N ASN A 33 -2.16 4.83 22.85
CA ASN A 33 -0.94 4.76 23.65
C ASN A 33 0.34 4.76 22.82
N ASN A 34 0.25 5.09 21.51
CA ASN A 34 1.41 5.10 20.62
C ASN A 34 1.66 6.50 20.05
N PRO A 35 2.53 7.32 20.66
CA PRO A 35 2.78 8.69 20.21
C PRO A 35 3.48 8.76 18.84
N ASN A 36 4.11 7.67 18.40
CA ASN A 36 4.78 7.58 17.10
C ASN A 36 3.85 7.13 15.97
N THR A 37 2.55 6.91 16.26
CA THR A 37 1.57 6.49 15.26
C THR A 37 0.32 7.34 15.37
N ILE A 38 -0.08 7.96 14.26
CA ILE A 38 -1.32 8.74 14.19
C ILE A 38 -2.25 8.20 13.10
N PHE A 39 -3.52 8.56 13.20
CA PHE A 39 -4.54 8.32 12.20
C PHE A 39 -5.09 9.64 11.67
N LEU A 40 -5.19 9.75 10.36
CA LEU A 40 -5.80 10.90 9.68
C LEU A 40 -7.00 10.42 8.84
N THR A 41 -8.10 11.14 8.90
CA THR A 41 -9.18 10.96 7.93
C THR A 41 -8.78 11.69 6.65
N GLY A 42 -8.68 10.99 5.53
CA GLY A 42 -8.28 11.58 4.26
C GLY A 42 -8.72 10.72 3.08
N ASP A 43 -8.87 11.36 1.93
CA ASP A 43 -9.24 10.70 0.68
C ASP A 43 -8.02 10.64 -0.25
N LEU A 44 -7.67 9.44 -0.70
CA LEU A 44 -6.57 9.25 -1.63
C LEU A 44 -6.81 9.93 -2.99
N ARG A 45 -8.06 10.26 -3.31
CA ARG A 45 -8.45 11.01 -4.50
C ARG A 45 -8.13 12.50 -4.43
N GLU A 46 -7.83 12.99 -3.23
CA GLU A 46 -7.49 14.39 -2.93
C GLU A 46 -6.07 14.47 -2.32
N PRO A 47 -5.03 14.06 -3.07
CA PRO A 47 -3.68 13.91 -2.51
C PRO A 47 -3.07 15.24 -2.07
N GLU A 48 -3.43 16.34 -2.70
CA GLU A 48 -2.95 17.68 -2.34
C GLU A 48 -3.52 18.13 -0.99
N ASP A 49 -4.82 17.84 -0.71
CA ASP A 49 -5.44 18.13 0.58
C ASP A 49 -4.73 17.32 1.68
N LEU A 50 -4.48 16.03 1.42
CA LEU A 50 -3.79 15.16 2.35
C LEU A 50 -2.37 15.67 2.66
N LEU A 51 -1.60 16.03 1.63
CA LEU A 51 -0.24 16.57 1.77
C LEU A 51 -0.20 17.97 2.41
N GLY A 52 -1.28 18.72 2.31
CA GLY A 52 -1.43 20.04 2.93
C GLY A 52 -1.75 20.02 4.43
N ARG A 53 -2.08 18.84 5.00
CA ARG A 53 -2.50 18.74 6.39
C ARG A 53 -1.37 19.03 7.36
N PRO A 54 -1.55 19.95 8.31
CA PRO A 54 -0.55 20.23 9.33
C PRO A 54 -0.16 18.99 10.14
N GLU A 55 -1.15 18.17 10.53
CA GLU A 55 -0.93 16.97 11.34
C GLU A 55 -0.01 15.96 10.66
N LEU A 56 -0.10 15.82 9.33
CA LEU A 56 0.77 14.97 8.54
C LEU A 56 2.21 15.53 8.57
N ARG A 57 2.36 16.83 8.32
CA ARG A 57 3.65 17.50 8.22
C ARG A 57 4.37 17.66 9.56
N ASP A 58 3.61 17.80 10.63
CA ASP A 58 4.17 17.88 11.99
C ASP A 58 4.61 16.50 12.50
N HIS A 59 3.97 15.44 12.00
CA HIS A 59 4.28 14.07 12.43
C HIS A 59 5.41 13.43 11.62
N LEU A 60 5.43 13.62 10.29
CA LEU A 60 6.46 13.07 9.39
C LEU A 60 7.46 14.15 8.98
N ASP A 61 8.74 13.81 9.02
CA ASP A 61 9.81 14.64 8.48
C ASP A 61 10.00 14.37 6.98
N PHE A 62 9.44 15.25 6.14
CA PHE A 62 9.57 15.15 4.68
C PHE A 62 10.97 15.46 4.14
N SER A 63 11.95 15.74 5.00
CA SER A 63 13.36 15.77 4.60
C SER A 63 14.04 14.40 4.66
N GLN A 64 13.38 13.42 5.29
CA GLN A 64 13.86 12.04 5.43
C GLN A 64 13.09 11.08 4.52
N PRO A 65 13.70 9.97 4.09
CA PRO A 65 13.02 8.96 3.30
C PRO A 65 11.76 8.42 3.98
N ILE A 66 10.67 8.31 3.20
CA ILE A 66 9.37 7.83 3.66
C ILE A 66 8.95 6.63 2.82
N ALA A 67 8.37 5.62 3.45
CA ALA A 67 7.70 4.52 2.76
C ALA A 67 6.20 4.83 2.61
N LEU A 68 5.76 5.04 1.35
CA LEU A 68 4.35 5.18 0.98
C LEU A 68 3.75 3.80 0.70
N LEU A 69 2.78 3.38 1.50
CA LEU A 69 2.12 2.08 1.37
C LEU A 69 0.71 2.25 0.80
N LEU A 70 0.49 1.81 -0.44
CA LEU A 70 -0.80 1.78 -1.12
C LEU A 70 -1.22 0.32 -1.35
N VAL A 71 -1.54 -0.35 -0.25
CA VAL A 71 -1.83 -1.79 -0.24
C VAL A 71 -3.32 -2.02 -0.40
N ALA A 72 -3.72 -2.62 -1.53
CA ALA A 72 -5.10 -2.99 -1.85
C ALA A 72 -6.10 -1.81 -1.75
N VAL A 73 -5.71 -0.60 -2.14
CA VAL A 73 -6.55 0.60 -2.04
C VAL A 73 -6.86 1.23 -3.40
N LEU A 74 -5.92 1.23 -4.34
CA LEU A 74 -6.07 1.95 -5.61
C LEU A 74 -7.18 1.38 -6.53
N HIS A 75 -7.59 0.15 -6.34
CA HIS A 75 -8.70 -0.41 -7.10
C HIS A 75 -10.05 0.19 -6.73
N PHE A 76 -10.17 0.92 -5.62
CA PHE A 76 -11.37 1.69 -5.28
C PHE A 76 -11.46 3.03 -6.03
N ILE A 77 -10.41 3.47 -6.71
CA ILE A 77 -10.42 4.62 -7.61
C ILE A 77 -10.67 4.11 -9.03
N GLU A 78 -11.91 4.31 -9.53
CA GLU A 78 -12.34 3.78 -10.83
C GLU A 78 -11.72 4.55 -12.01
N ASP A 79 -11.54 5.87 -11.87
CA ASP A 79 -10.92 6.71 -12.89
C ASP A 79 -9.39 6.54 -12.89
N ASP A 80 -8.85 6.13 -14.05
CA ASP A 80 -7.42 5.87 -14.18
C ASP A 80 -6.57 7.14 -14.06
N GLN A 81 -7.04 8.25 -14.64
CA GLN A 81 -6.28 9.51 -14.59
C GLN A 81 -6.18 10.00 -13.15
N GLN A 82 -7.28 9.90 -12.39
CA GLN A 82 -7.29 10.24 -10.97
C GLN A 82 -6.38 9.32 -10.16
N ALA A 83 -6.42 7.99 -10.40
CA ALA A 83 -5.56 7.04 -9.70
C ALA A 83 -4.06 7.31 -9.97
N TYR A 84 -3.67 7.53 -11.24
CA TYR A 84 -2.28 7.86 -11.59
C TYR A 84 -1.86 9.22 -11.05
N HIS A 85 -2.74 10.22 -11.10
CA HIS A 85 -2.49 11.54 -10.52
C HIS A 85 -2.23 11.43 -9.02
N SER A 86 -3.07 10.71 -8.29
CA SER A 86 -2.91 10.53 -6.83
C SER A 86 -1.55 9.92 -6.48
N VAL A 87 -1.18 8.82 -7.14
CA VAL A 87 0.10 8.16 -6.88
C VAL A 87 1.27 9.08 -7.23
N LYS A 88 1.19 9.72 -8.41
CA LYS A 88 2.25 10.64 -8.85
C LYS A 88 2.42 11.80 -7.88
N THR A 89 1.35 12.46 -7.48
CA THR A 89 1.38 13.60 -6.55
C THR A 89 1.98 13.22 -5.22
N LEU A 90 1.57 12.07 -4.66
CA LEU A 90 2.13 11.57 -3.40
C LEU A 90 3.62 11.25 -3.54
N CYS A 91 4.02 10.51 -4.58
CA CYS A 91 5.42 10.19 -4.82
C CYS A 91 6.25 11.45 -5.06
N ASP A 92 5.71 12.46 -5.77
CA ASP A 92 6.39 13.72 -6.07
C ASP A 92 6.69 14.55 -4.81
N ALA A 93 5.92 14.39 -3.77
CA ALA A 93 6.15 15.06 -2.49
C ALA A 93 7.23 14.41 -1.62
N LEU A 94 7.67 13.20 -1.96
CA LEU A 94 8.63 12.43 -1.15
C LEU A 94 10.07 12.68 -1.60
N PRO A 95 11.05 12.73 -0.67
CA PRO A 95 12.46 12.91 -1.02
C PRO A 95 13.06 11.65 -1.67
N SER A 96 14.21 11.85 -2.32
CA SER A 96 15.03 10.73 -2.84
C SER A 96 15.36 9.72 -1.75
N GLY A 97 15.36 8.44 -2.09
CA GLY A 97 15.54 7.34 -1.14
C GLY A 97 14.23 6.84 -0.50
N SER A 98 13.10 7.51 -0.76
CA SER A 98 11.76 7.04 -0.37
C SER A 98 11.31 5.84 -1.18
N TYR A 99 10.28 5.15 -0.72
CA TYR A 99 9.77 3.94 -1.36
C TYR A 99 8.25 4.01 -1.59
N LEU A 100 7.81 3.50 -2.73
CA LEU A 100 6.42 3.13 -2.98
C LEU A 100 6.26 1.63 -2.82
N VAL A 101 5.36 1.21 -1.93
CA VAL A 101 4.90 -0.18 -1.76
C VAL A 101 3.46 -0.25 -2.22
N LEU A 102 3.19 -1.02 -3.26
CA LEU A 102 1.85 -1.06 -3.86
C LEU A 102 1.41 -2.50 -4.11
N SER A 103 0.15 -2.79 -3.80
CA SER A 103 -0.53 -3.99 -4.29
C SER A 103 -1.87 -3.63 -4.92
N HIS A 104 -2.24 -4.37 -5.96
CA HIS A 104 -3.43 -4.10 -6.77
C HIS A 104 -4.05 -5.39 -7.32
N GLY A 105 -5.37 -5.40 -7.43
CA GLY A 105 -6.10 -6.49 -8.09
C GLY A 105 -5.79 -6.54 -9.58
N LEU A 106 -5.31 -7.70 -10.06
CA LEU A 106 -5.02 -7.95 -11.48
C LEU A 106 -6.32 -8.28 -12.22
N LYS A 107 -6.52 -7.66 -13.39
CA LYS A 107 -7.66 -7.96 -14.27
C LYS A 107 -7.44 -9.32 -14.94
N GLU A 108 -8.16 -10.33 -14.48
CA GLU A 108 -8.19 -11.69 -15.03
C GLU A 108 -9.63 -12.21 -15.14
N GLU A 109 -9.88 -13.18 -16.03
CA GLU A 109 -11.20 -13.80 -16.20
C GLU A 109 -11.71 -14.46 -14.91
N SER A 110 -10.80 -14.99 -14.08
CA SER A 110 -11.13 -15.55 -12.77
C SER A 110 -11.72 -14.53 -11.80
N LEU A 111 -11.34 -13.25 -11.93
CA LEU A 111 -11.91 -12.16 -11.13
C LEU A 111 -13.35 -11.80 -11.55
N GLU A 112 -13.74 -12.03 -12.77
CA GLU A 112 -15.13 -11.77 -13.19
C GLU A 112 -16.11 -12.68 -12.44
N GLN A 113 -15.72 -13.91 -12.16
CA GLN A 113 -16.51 -14.83 -11.33
C GLN A 113 -16.52 -14.40 -9.85
N MET A 114 -15.40 -13.84 -9.34
CA MET A 114 -15.34 -13.27 -7.99
C MET A 114 -16.06 -11.92 -7.88
N ARG A 115 -16.16 -11.11 -8.94
CA ARG A 115 -16.92 -9.84 -8.94
C ARG A 115 -18.36 -10.04 -8.47
N ALA A 116 -19.01 -11.14 -8.83
CA ALA A 116 -20.35 -11.46 -8.35
C ALA A 116 -20.42 -11.63 -6.81
N VAL A 117 -19.35 -12.08 -6.18
CA VAL A 117 -19.23 -12.21 -4.74
C VAL A 117 -18.89 -10.85 -4.09
N TYR A 118 -17.98 -10.08 -4.68
CA TYR A 118 -17.61 -8.75 -4.20
C TYR A 118 -18.73 -7.71 -4.36
N HIS A 119 -19.53 -7.78 -5.45
CA HIS A 119 -20.73 -6.95 -5.60
C HIS A 119 -21.78 -7.20 -4.52
N ARG A 120 -21.87 -8.42 -3.99
CA ARG A 120 -22.73 -8.71 -2.84
C ARG A 120 -22.22 -8.08 -1.53
N ALA A 121 -20.94 -7.78 -1.46
CA ALA A 121 -20.30 -7.14 -0.30
C ALA A 121 -20.21 -5.61 -0.45
N SER A 122 -20.86 -5.00 -1.45
CA SER A 122 -20.81 -3.56 -1.77
C SER A 122 -19.37 -3.03 -2.03
N LEU A 123 -18.45 -3.91 -2.36
CA LEU A 123 -17.08 -3.55 -2.71
C LEU A 123 -17.00 -3.37 -4.23
N SER A 124 -17.24 -2.17 -4.70
CA SER A 124 -16.93 -1.80 -6.09
C SER A 124 -15.42 -1.60 -6.20
N GLY A 125 -14.79 -2.22 -7.18
CA GLY A 125 -13.37 -2.05 -7.45
C GLY A 125 -13.07 -2.24 -8.92
N ARG A 126 -12.12 -1.45 -9.45
CA ARG A 126 -11.61 -1.56 -10.81
C ARG A 126 -10.28 -2.33 -10.80
N PRO A 127 -10.27 -3.63 -11.12
CA PRO A 127 -9.02 -4.34 -11.37
C PRO A 127 -8.35 -3.79 -12.63
N ARG A 128 -7.02 -3.79 -12.66
CA ARG A 128 -6.20 -3.27 -13.75
C ARG A 128 -5.36 -4.36 -14.39
N THR A 129 -5.02 -4.20 -15.65
CA THR A 129 -4.03 -5.06 -16.31
C THR A 129 -2.65 -4.87 -15.68
N GLU A 130 -1.72 -5.81 -15.92
CA GLU A 130 -0.33 -5.66 -15.45
C GLU A 130 0.31 -4.39 -15.99
N GLU A 131 0.05 -4.02 -17.24
CA GLU A 131 0.57 -2.81 -17.87
C GLU A 131 0.01 -1.55 -17.18
N GLU A 132 -1.30 -1.51 -16.89
CA GLU A 132 -1.93 -0.42 -16.16
C GLU A 132 -1.38 -0.31 -14.73
N ILE A 133 -1.12 -1.43 -14.05
CA ILE A 133 -0.52 -1.43 -12.70
C ILE A 133 0.93 -0.94 -12.76
N ARG A 134 1.69 -1.37 -13.77
CA ARG A 134 3.09 -0.97 -13.97
C ARG A 134 3.25 0.54 -14.10
N ARG A 135 2.30 1.25 -14.71
CA ARG A 135 2.31 2.71 -14.85
C ARG A 135 2.29 3.48 -13.53
N PHE A 136 1.82 2.88 -12.43
CA PHE A 136 1.94 3.51 -11.10
C PHE A 136 3.40 3.68 -10.65
N PHE A 137 4.31 2.96 -11.27
CA PHE A 137 5.73 2.98 -10.96
C PHE A 137 6.58 3.74 -12.00
N ASP A 138 5.93 4.52 -12.87
CA ASP A 138 6.65 5.31 -13.88
C ASP A 138 7.69 6.23 -13.22
N ASN A 139 8.93 6.21 -13.73
CA ASN A 139 10.10 6.91 -13.21
C ASN A 139 10.56 6.49 -11.80
N LEU A 140 10.17 5.30 -11.32
CA LEU A 140 10.67 4.71 -10.10
C LEU A 140 11.56 3.50 -10.41
N THR A 141 12.49 3.20 -9.50
CA THR A 141 13.39 2.04 -9.63
C THR A 141 12.85 0.86 -8.84
N PHE A 142 12.47 -0.20 -9.53
CA PHE A 142 11.99 -1.42 -8.86
C PHE A 142 13.04 -2.04 -7.93
N VAL A 143 12.56 -2.58 -6.80
CA VAL A 143 13.36 -3.32 -5.82
C VAL A 143 12.99 -4.80 -5.88
N GLY A 144 13.98 -5.68 -5.70
CA GLY A 144 13.77 -7.13 -5.73
C GLY A 144 13.41 -7.64 -7.12
N CYS A 145 12.39 -8.50 -7.21
CA CYS A 145 11.95 -9.09 -8.47
C CYS A 145 11.08 -8.17 -9.33
N GLY A 146 10.85 -6.92 -8.89
CA GLY A 146 10.00 -5.96 -9.59
C GLY A 146 8.52 -6.20 -9.35
N LEU A 147 7.69 -5.93 -10.39
CA LEU A 147 6.25 -6.18 -10.34
C LEU A 147 6.00 -7.67 -10.54
N ALA A 148 5.42 -8.32 -9.54
CA ALA A 148 5.15 -9.76 -9.54
C ALA A 148 3.79 -10.07 -8.89
N ARG A 149 3.31 -11.30 -9.05
CA ARG A 149 2.18 -11.78 -8.25
C ARG A 149 2.55 -11.77 -6.77
N GLY A 150 1.60 -11.42 -5.90
CA GLY A 150 1.89 -11.26 -4.47
C GLY A 150 2.53 -12.48 -3.83
N ALA A 151 2.11 -13.70 -4.23
CA ALA A 151 2.68 -14.96 -3.74
C ALA A 151 4.09 -15.27 -4.28
N ASP A 152 4.49 -14.65 -5.38
CA ASP A 152 5.78 -14.88 -6.05
C ASP A 152 6.77 -13.73 -5.77
N TRP A 153 6.34 -12.69 -5.08
CA TRP A 153 7.20 -11.56 -4.76
C TRP A 153 8.23 -11.95 -3.69
N VAL A 154 9.50 -11.69 -3.98
CA VAL A 154 10.63 -12.04 -3.11
C VAL A 154 11.43 -10.79 -2.80
N ALA A 155 11.68 -10.55 -1.51
CA ALA A 155 12.56 -9.49 -1.05
C ALA A 155 14.02 -9.76 -1.50
N PRO A 156 14.78 -8.71 -1.91
CA PRO A 156 16.14 -8.86 -2.45
C PRO A 156 17.12 -9.52 -1.48
N ASP A 157 16.98 -9.23 -0.19
CA ASP A 157 17.93 -9.64 0.87
C ASP A 157 17.38 -10.73 1.79
N ARG A 158 16.37 -11.48 1.33
CA ARG A 158 15.87 -12.60 2.14
C ARG A 158 16.97 -13.65 2.31
N PRO A 159 17.42 -13.97 3.53
CA PRO A 159 18.44 -15.02 3.75
C PRO A 159 17.94 -16.33 3.17
N LYS A 160 18.76 -16.99 2.33
CA LYS A 160 18.48 -18.33 1.82
C LYS A 160 18.38 -19.28 3.01
N GLY A 161 17.22 -19.85 3.25
CA GLY A 161 16.99 -20.83 4.32
C GLY A 161 16.18 -20.35 5.52
N THR A 162 15.67 -19.13 5.54
CA THR A 162 14.57 -18.81 6.44
C THR A 162 13.34 -19.55 5.92
N ALA A 163 12.96 -20.59 6.64
CA ALA A 163 11.73 -21.34 6.43
C ALA A 163 10.56 -20.38 6.23
N GLU A 164 9.55 -20.80 5.46
CA GLU A 164 8.26 -20.15 5.36
C GLU A 164 7.86 -19.74 6.77
N GLY A 165 8.08 -18.46 7.08
CA GLY A 165 8.23 -18.03 8.44
C GLY A 165 6.90 -17.74 9.08
N ASP A 166 6.88 -18.01 10.33
CA ASP A 166 5.85 -17.86 11.35
C ASP A 166 5.14 -16.48 11.45
N ASN A 167 5.32 -15.57 10.50
CA ASN A 167 4.71 -14.23 10.48
C ASN A 167 3.92 -13.87 9.23
N VAL A 168 3.73 -14.79 8.30
CA VAL A 168 2.67 -14.64 7.31
C VAL A 168 1.38 -15.05 8.03
N LEU A 169 0.50 -14.10 8.27
CA LEU A 169 -0.89 -14.42 8.58
C LEU A 169 -1.30 -15.49 7.58
N SER A 170 -1.45 -16.71 8.06
CA SER A 170 -1.89 -17.84 7.26
C SER A 170 -3.30 -17.52 6.80
N LEU A 171 -3.40 -16.87 5.64
CA LEU A 171 -4.67 -16.68 4.93
C LEU A 171 -5.13 -18.02 4.35
N GLY A 172 -5.20 -19.05 5.19
CA GLY A 172 -5.60 -20.38 4.76
C GLY A 172 -4.55 -21.09 3.90
N ASP A 173 -5.00 -21.88 2.95
CA ASP A 173 -4.17 -22.68 2.06
C ASP A 173 -3.18 -21.81 1.24
N PRO A 174 -1.86 -22.04 1.33
CA PRO A 174 -0.86 -21.34 0.53
C PRO A 174 -1.09 -21.44 -0.98
N GLU A 175 -1.68 -22.54 -1.44
CA GLU A 175 -2.04 -22.73 -2.84
C GLU A 175 -3.21 -21.84 -3.26
N ALA A 176 -4.15 -21.60 -2.36
CA ALA A 176 -5.23 -20.62 -2.58
C ALA A 176 -4.69 -19.20 -2.64
N ALA A 177 -3.73 -18.83 -1.80
CA ALA A 177 -3.08 -17.52 -1.82
C ALA A 177 -2.35 -17.26 -3.16
N ARG A 178 -1.74 -18.28 -3.76
CA ARG A 178 -1.10 -18.18 -5.08
C ARG A 178 -2.09 -17.96 -6.22
N LYS A 179 -3.35 -18.33 -6.03
CA LYS A 179 -4.42 -18.14 -7.03
C LYS A 179 -5.07 -16.75 -6.96
N LEU A 180 -4.75 -15.96 -5.91
CA LEU A 180 -5.28 -14.60 -5.83
C LEU A 180 -4.65 -13.73 -6.93
N PRO A 181 -5.47 -13.10 -7.77
CA PRO A 181 -5.00 -12.25 -8.84
C PRO A 181 -4.61 -10.87 -8.28
N ILE A 182 -3.54 -10.86 -7.51
CA ILE A 182 -2.98 -9.64 -6.89
C ILE A 182 -1.55 -9.48 -7.38
N MET A 183 -1.24 -8.32 -7.93
CA MET A 183 0.12 -7.89 -8.24
C MET A 183 0.64 -7.01 -7.13
N CYS A 184 1.94 -7.10 -6.84
CA CYS A 184 2.60 -6.19 -5.91
C CYS A 184 4.02 -5.86 -6.37
N ALA A 185 4.50 -4.72 -5.93
CA ALA A 185 5.87 -4.29 -6.12
C ALA A 185 6.30 -3.31 -5.03
N ILE A 186 7.61 -3.19 -4.88
CA ILE A 186 8.28 -2.12 -4.16
C ILE A 186 9.16 -1.40 -5.17
N ALA A 187 9.10 -0.07 -5.17
CA ALA A 187 9.99 0.74 -5.98
C ALA A 187 10.54 1.92 -5.19
N ARG A 188 11.79 2.30 -5.49
CA ARG A 188 12.50 3.41 -4.87
C ARG A 188 12.33 4.67 -5.72
N ILE A 189 12.18 5.79 -5.05
CA ILE A 189 12.15 7.13 -5.63
C ILE A 189 13.59 7.64 -5.70
N ASP A 190 14.12 7.79 -6.91
CA ASP A 190 15.47 8.27 -7.20
C ASP A 190 15.36 9.64 -7.91
N ARG A 191 15.67 10.72 -7.21
CA ARG A 191 15.64 12.09 -7.75
C ARG A 191 16.94 12.82 -7.45
#